data_006b284b994ae913032d2eb38ec0a0fd
#
_entry.id   006b284b994ae913032d2eb38ec0a0fd
#
_cell.length_a   1.000
_cell.length_b   1.000
_cell.length_c   1.000
_cell.angle_alpha   90.00
_cell.angle_beta   90.00
_cell.angle_gamma   90.00
#
_symmetry.space_group_name_H-M   'P 1'
#
loop_
_entity.id
_entity.type
_entity.pdbx_description
1 polymer ?
#
loop_
_entity_poly.entity_id
_entity_poly.type
_entity_poly.pdbx_seq_one_letter_code
_entity_poly.pdbx_strand_id
1 'polypeptide(L)'
;MTEKQYARLVNDLAPKSPKLKDYCNAFWIGGTICLVGQLFLNWYKSMGLDEKAAGTAVSMTLVTLSALLTGLSLYDNIAKYGGAGTLVPITGFANAISAPAVEFKTEGMILGTAAKMFTIAGPVIVYGVSASVVYGLIYWITTLF
;
A
#
# COMPACT_ATOMS: atom_id res chain seq x y z
N MET A 1 20.73 31.27 9.23
CA MET A 1 21.18 30.04 8.57
C MET A 1 21.13 30.26 7.08
N THR A 2 22.23 30.11 6.35
CA THR A 2 22.24 30.30 4.90
C THR A 2 21.71 29.06 4.21
N GLU A 3 21.16 29.21 2.99
CA GLU A 3 20.61 28.09 2.19
C GLU A 3 21.61 26.93 2.01
N LYS A 4 22.89 27.26 1.84
CA LYS A 4 23.98 26.27 1.76
C LYS A 4 24.23 25.51 3.07
N GLN A 5 24.06 26.18 4.21
CA GLN A 5 24.20 25.53 5.52
C GLN A 5 23.03 24.62 5.80
N TYR A 6 21.81 25.01 5.40
CA TYR A 6 20.61 24.19 5.48
C TYR A 6 20.73 22.93 4.60
N ALA A 7 21.15 23.08 3.36
CA ALA A 7 21.34 21.95 2.45
C ALA A 7 22.39 20.95 2.94
N ARG A 8 23.48 21.41 3.56
CA ARG A 8 24.47 20.51 4.20
C ARG A 8 23.87 19.78 5.39
N LEU A 9 23.18 20.48 6.27
CA LEU A 9 22.53 19.88 7.43
C LEU A 9 21.51 18.80 7.04
N VAL A 10 20.70 19.07 6.01
CA VAL A 10 19.74 18.10 5.47
C VAL A 10 20.45 16.86 4.90
N ASN A 11 21.53 17.05 4.14
CA ASN A 11 22.30 15.93 3.59
C ASN A 11 23.04 15.10 4.66
N ASP A 12 23.44 15.71 5.75
CA ASP A 12 24.11 15.03 6.86
C ASP A 12 23.13 14.27 7.75
N LEU A 13 21.92 14.80 7.92
CA LEU A 13 20.84 14.20 8.71
C LEU A 13 19.97 13.22 7.93
N ALA A 14 19.97 13.30 6.58
CA ALA A 14 19.19 12.40 5.74
C ALA A 14 19.72 10.95 5.88
N PRO A 15 18.88 9.99 6.27
CA PRO A 15 19.29 8.60 6.39
C PRO A 15 19.74 8.07 5.02
N LYS A 16 21.00 7.64 4.94
CA LYS A 16 21.53 6.99 3.73
C LYS A 16 21.03 5.56 3.69
N SER A 17 20.09 5.27 2.80
CA SER A 17 19.58 3.92 2.61
C SER A 17 20.66 3.02 1.99
N PRO A 18 21.02 1.88 2.62
CA PRO A 18 21.92 0.89 2.05
C PRO A 18 21.20 0.14 0.92
N LYS A 19 21.28 0.66 -0.28
CA LYS A 19 20.46 0.30 -1.45
C LYS A 19 20.30 -1.21 -1.69
N LEU A 20 21.36 -1.99 -1.61
CA LEU A 20 21.31 -3.43 -1.92
C LEU A 20 20.53 -4.21 -0.84
N LYS A 21 20.74 -3.89 0.43
CA LYS A 21 20.03 -4.53 1.55
C LYS A 21 18.53 -4.22 1.50
N ASP A 22 18.18 -2.98 1.17
CA ASP A 22 16.77 -2.55 1.10
C ASP A 22 16.05 -3.24 -0.07
N TYR A 23 16.71 -3.43 -1.22
CA TYR A 23 16.15 -4.21 -2.33
C TYR A 23 15.93 -5.68 -1.97
N CYS A 24 16.88 -6.32 -1.29
CA CYS A 24 16.72 -7.69 -0.83
C CYS A 24 15.58 -7.82 0.18
N ASN A 25 15.50 -6.92 1.14
CA ASN A 25 14.43 -6.91 2.14
C ASN A 25 13.05 -6.69 1.49
N ALA A 26 12.95 -5.74 0.56
CA ALA A 26 11.72 -5.47 -0.17
C ALA A 26 11.27 -6.70 -0.97
N PHE A 27 12.20 -7.38 -1.64
CA PHE A 27 11.92 -8.60 -2.38
C PHE A 27 11.40 -9.73 -1.48
N TRP A 28 12.07 -10.02 -0.37
CA TRP A 28 11.68 -11.10 0.54
C TRP A 28 10.35 -10.81 1.24
N ILE A 29 10.18 -9.61 1.78
CA ILE A 29 8.96 -9.27 2.54
C ILE A 29 7.77 -9.13 1.58
N GLY A 30 7.95 -8.44 0.45
CA GLY A 30 6.90 -8.34 -0.57
C GLY A 30 6.55 -9.69 -1.17
N GLY A 31 7.55 -10.53 -1.47
CA GLY A 31 7.35 -11.90 -1.94
C GLY A 31 6.59 -12.76 -0.94
N THR A 32 6.88 -12.63 0.36
CA THR A 32 6.13 -13.34 1.42
C THR A 32 4.67 -12.90 1.47
N ILE A 33 4.38 -11.60 1.36
CA ILE A 33 3.00 -11.10 1.31
C ILE A 33 2.26 -11.67 0.09
N CYS A 34 2.92 -11.71 -1.08
CA CYS A 34 2.35 -12.32 -2.28
C CYS A 34 2.11 -13.82 -2.13
N LEU A 35 3.02 -14.55 -1.49
CA LEU A 35 2.84 -15.98 -1.18
C LEU A 35 1.63 -16.22 -0.29
N VAL A 36 1.46 -15.43 0.76
CA VAL A 36 0.27 -15.50 1.63
C VAL A 36 -0.99 -15.23 0.83
N GLY A 37 -0.98 -14.21 -0.04
CA GLY A 37 -2.08 -13.93 -0.95
C GLY A 37 -2.40 -15.10 -1.88
N GLN A 38 -1.38 -15.76 -2.44
CA GLN A 38 -1.56 -16.93 -3.30
C GLN A 38 -2.12 -18.14 -2.54
N LEU A 39 -1.71 -18.35 -1.30
CA LEU A 39 -2.27 -19.41 -0.44
C LEU A 39 -3.77 -19.19 -0.21
N PHE A 40 -4.18 -17.97 0.13
CA PHE A 40 -5.60 -17.62 0.27
C PHE A 40 -6.35 -17.81 -1.05
N LEU A 41 -5.76 -17.42 -2.18
CA LEU A 41 -6.38 -17.58 -3.50
C LEU A 41 -6.67 -19.07 -3.79
N ASN A 42 -5.68 -19.92 -3.57
CA ASN A 42 -5.82 -21.35 -3.78
C ASN A 42 -6.86 -21.95 -2.82
N TRP A 43 -6.87 -21.50 -1.58
CA TRP A 43 -7.85 -21.94 -0.59
C TRP A 43 -9.28 -21.54 -0.98
N TYR A 44 -9.53 -20.30 -1.37
CA TYR A 44 -10.85 -19.87 -1.81
C TYR A 44 -11.30 -20.57 -3.10
N LYS A 45 -10.39 -20.81 -4.04
CA LYS A 45 -10.69 -21.64 -5.23
C LYS A 45 -11.07 -23.07 -4.87
N SER A 46 -10.42 -23.68 -3.87
CA SER A 46 -10.77 -25.03 -3.40
C SER A 46 -12.14 -25.07 -2.71
N MET A 47 -12.63 -23.96 -2.21
CA MET A 47 -14.00 -23.83 -1.67
C MET A 47 -15.07 -23.64 -2.76
N GLY A 48 -14.68 -23.63 -4.05
CA GLY A 48 -15.60 -23.53 -5.19
C GLY A 48 -15.86 -22.12 -5.69
N LEU A 49 -15.09 -21.11 -5.24
CA LEU A 49 -15.21 -19.76 -5.80
C LEU A 49 -14.54 -19.70 -7.17
N ASP A 50 -15.20 -19.00 -8.10
CA ASP A 50 -14.61 -18.66 -9.40
C ASP A 50 -13.42 -17.71 -9.23
N GLU A 51 -12.60 -17.55 -10.26
CA GLU A 51 -11.35 -16.80 -10.18
C GLU A 51 -11.54 -15.33 -9.76
N LYS A 52 -12.60 -14.68 -10.25
CA LYS A 52 -12.90 -13.28 -9.91
C LYS A 52 -13.36 -13.13 -8.47
N ALA A 53 -14.26 -13.99 -8.01
CA ALA A 53 -14.74 -13.97 -6.63
C ALA A 53 -13.62 -14.33 -5.65
N ALA A 54 -12.79 -15.33 -5.96
CA ALA A 54 -11.64 -15.70 -5.16
C ALA A 54 -10.64 -14.54 -5.04
N GLY A 55 -10.31 -13.84 -6.14
CA GLY A 55 -9.44 -12.67 -6.13
C GLY A 55 -9.99 -11.53 -5.26
N THR A 56 -11.29 -11.28 -5.35
CA THR A 56 -11.95 -10.27 -4.50
C THR A 56 -11.90 -10.67 -3.02
N ALA A 57 -12.19 -11.92 -2.70
CA ALA A 57 -12.12 -12.44 -1.33
C ALA A 57 -10.71 -12.33 -0.73
N VAL A 58 -9.67 -12.64 -1.51
CA VAL A 58 -8.26 -12.45 -1.10
C VAL A 58 -7.97 -10.99 -0.79
N SER A 59 -8.38 -10.09 -1.67
CA SER A 59 -8.17 -8.65 -1.47
C SER A 59 -8.83 -8.16 -0.18
N MET A 60 -10.07 -8.55 0.07
CA MET A 60 -10.79 -8.21 1.30
C MET A 60 -10.10 -8.78 2.54
N THR A 61 -9.64 -10.01 2.49
CA THR A 61 -8.92 -10.67 3.60
C THR A 61 -7.60 -9.97 3.90
N LEU A 62 -6.79 -9.67 2.88
CA LEU A 62 -5.51 -9.00 3.05
C LEU A 62 -5.67 -7.55 3.55
N VAL A 63 -6.69 -6.82 3.06
CA VAL A 63 -7.02 -5.48 3.56
C VAL A 63 -7.41 -5.52 5.03
N THR A 64 -8.28 -6.45 5.41
CA THR A 64 -8.72 -6.62 6.80
C THR A 64 -7.56 -6.98 7.72
N LEU A 65 -6.71 -7.94 7.32
CA LEU A 65 -5.53 -8.34 8.09
C LEU A 65 -4.56 -7.16 8.27
N SER A 66 -4.31 -6.40 7.19
CA SER A 66 -3.44 -5.23 7.25
C SER A 66 -3.99 -4.16 8.18
N ALA A 67 -5.29 -3.85 8.10
CA ALA A 67 -5.93 -2.88 8.99
C ALA A 67 -5.85 -3.31 10.47
N LEU A 68 -6.05 -4.60 10.77
CA LEU A 68 -5.90 -5.13 12.12
C LEU A 68 -4.45 -5.03 12.62
N LEU A 69 -3.46 -5.42 11.79
CA LEU A 69 -2.04 -5.31 12.14
C LEU A 69 -1.61 -3.86 12.35
N THR A 70 -2.19 -2.93 11.57
CA THR A 70 -1.96 -1.49 11.73
C THR A 70 -2.54 -0.98 13.04
N GLY A 71 -3.78 -1.35 13.36
CA GLY A 71 -4.42 -1.00 14.62
C GLY A 71 -3.69 -1.55 15.87
N LEU A 72 -2.97 -2.66 15.71
CA LEU A 72 -2.10 -3.24 16.74
C LEU A 72 -0.66 -2.69 16.72
N SER A 73 -0.34 -1.72 15.85
CA SER A 73 1.01 -1.16 15.65
C SER A 73 2.07 -2.20 15.26
N LEU A 74 1.66 -3.32 14.67
CA LEU A 74 2.55 -4.38 14.22
C LEU A 74 3.01 -4.19 12.78
N TYR A 75 2.14 -3.64 11.93
CA TYR A 75 2.45 -3.46 10.50
C TYR A 75 3.63 -2.52 10.27
N ASP A 76 3.75 -1.44 11.06
CA ASP A 76 4.83 -0.47 10.96
C ASP A 76 6.20 -1.09 11.23
N ASN A 77 6.27 -2.08 12.14
CA ASN A 77 7.50 -2.80 12.41
C ASN A 77 7.94 -3.64 11.21
N ILE A 78 6.99 -4.23 10.47
CA ILE A 78 7.27 -4.96 9.23
C ILE A 78 7.68 -3.97 8.12
N ALA A 79 7.01 -2.83 8.04
CA ALA A 79 7.25 -1.80 7.03
C ALA A 79 8.65 -1.17 7.14
N LYS A 80 9.18 -0.99 8.36
CA LYS A 80 10.55 -0.50 8.58
C LYS A 80 11.61 -1.33 7.87
N TYR A 81 11.40 -2.64 7.78
CA TYR A 81 12.35 -3.56 7.13
C TYR A 81 11.99 -3.83 5.68
N GLY A 82 10.69 -3.84 5.37
CA GLY A 82 10.18 -4.20 4.05
C GLY A 82 10.20 -3.06 3.03
N GLY A 83 10.18 -1.81 3.49
CA GLY A 83 10.18 -0.64 2.61
C GLY A 83 9.16 -0.76 1.48
N ALA A 84 9.61 -0.67 0.23
CA ALA A 84 8.74 -0.79 -0.95
C ALA A 84 8.00 -2.15 -1.04
N GLY A 85 8.56 -3.22 -0.48
CA GLY A 85 7.93 -4.54 -0.46
C GLY A 85 6.63 -4.61 0.35
N THR A 86 6.48 -3.76 1.35
CA THR A 86 5.24 -3.63 2.13
C THR A 86 4.31 -2.55 1.57
N LEU A 87 4.83 -1.59 0.81
CA LEU A 87 4.08 -0.46 0.28
C LEU A 87 3.29 -0.82 -0.98
N VAL A 88 3.89 -1.61 -1.88
CA VAL A 88 3.30 -1.93 -3.19
C VAL A 88 2.07 -2.85 -3.10
N PRO A 89 2.04 -3.91 -2.26
CA PRO A 89 0.86 -4.76 -2.14
C PRO A 89 -0.34 -4.01 -1.57
N ILE A 90 -1.55 -4.57 -1.78
CA ILE A 90 -2.82 -3.99 -1.28
C ILE A 90 -2.82 -3.76 0.24
N THR A 91 -2.02 -4.54 0.96
CA THR A 91 -1.80 -4.39 2.41
C THR A 91 -1.14 -3.06 2.77
N GLY A 92 -0.22 -2.56 1.93
CA GLY A 92 0.39 -1.24 2.11
C GLY A 92 -0.61 -0.10 1.96
N PHE A 93 -1.47 -0.19 0.96
CA PHE A 93 -2.57 0.77 0.78
C PHE A 93 -3.54 0.75 1.97
N ALA A 94 -3.92 -0.43 2.44
CA ALA A 94 -4.76 -0.58 3.62
C ALA A 94 -4.11 0.02 4.88
N ASN A 95 -2.81 -0.22 5.10
CA ASN A 95 -2.05 0.40 6.19
C ASN A 95 -2.02 1.93 6.07
N ALA A 96 -1.75 2.46 4.88
CA ALA A 96 -1.69 3.90 4.64
C ALA A 96 -3.02 4.64 4.92
N ILE A 97 -4.14 3.95 4.78
CA ILE A 97 -5.48 4.48 5.13
C ILE A 97 -5.79 4.27 6.60
N SER A 98 -5.47 3.09 7.15
CA SER A 98 -5.83 2.72 8.53
C SER A 98 -5.01 3.46 9.57
N ALA A 99 -3.72 3.72 9.30
CA ALA A 99 -2.86 4.42 10.25
C ALA A 99 -3.37 5.83 10.60
N PRO A 100 -3.66 6.72 9.64
CA PRO A 100 -4.27 8.02 9.94
C PRO A 100 -5.65 7.90 10.57
N ALA A 101 -6.43 6.88 10.23
CA ALA A 101 -7.74 6.67 10.84
C ALA A 101 -7.64 6.41 12.35
N VAL A 102 -6.62 5.70 12.78
CA VAL A 102 -6.35 5.45 14.20
C VAL A 102 -5.74 6.68 14.87
N GLU A 103 -4.75 7.32 14.24
CA GLU A 103 -4.02 8.46 14.76
C GLU A 103 -4.93 9.69 15.00
N PHE A 104 -5.76 10.02 14.03
CA PHE A 104 -6.62 11.21 14.07
C PHE A 104 -8.03 10.95 14.62
N LYS A 105 -8.26 9.80 15.26
CA LYS A 105 -9.55 9.45 15.85
C LYS A 105 -10.02 10.46 16.91
N THR A 106 -9.10 11.04 17.65
CA THR A 106 -9.39 12.04 18.69
C THR A 106 -9.84 13.39 18.13
N GLU A 107 -9.55 13.69 16.87
CA GLU A 107 -9.97 14.92 16.18
C GLU A 107 -11.41 14.85 15.66
N GLY A 108 -12.11 13.73 15.89
CA GLY A 108 -13.47 13.50 15.48
C GLY A 108 -13.61 12.64 14.22
N MET A 109 -14.82 12.11 14.01
CA MET A 109 -15.06 11.10 12.98
C MET A 109 -15.02 11.68 11.55
N ILE A 110 -15.52 12.91 11.36
CA ILE A 110 -15.63 13.52 10.01
C ILE A 110 -14.36 14.28 9.65
N LEU A 111 -13.97 15.27 10.47
CA LEU A 111 -12.82 16.15 10.18
C LEU A 111 -11.47 15.51 10.50
N GLY A 112 -11.42 14.62 11.47
CA GLY A 112 -10.24 13.85 11.80
C GLY A 112 -10.15 12.59 10.93
N THR A 113 -10.79 11.52 11.32
CA THR A 113 -10.65 10.18 10.73
C THR A 113 -10.96 10.17 9.22
N ALA A 114 -12.19 10.56 8.83
CA ALA A 114 -12.62 10.47 7.44
C ALA A 114 -11.81 11.38 6.52
N ALA A 115 -11.61 12.64 6.89
CA ALA A 115 -10.84 13.59 6.09
C ALA A 115 -9.40 13.09 5.84
N LYS A 116 -8.75 12.54 6.86
CA LYS A 116 -7.38 12.02 6.75
C LYS A 116 -7.29 10.75 5.90
N MET A 117 -8.26 9.84 6.02
CA MET A 117 -8.35 8.67 5.13
C MET A 117 -8.47 9.10 3.66
N PHE A 118 -9.34 10.06 3.35
CA PHE A 118 -9.52 10.55 1.98
C PHE A 118 -8.33 11.34 1.45
N THR A 119 -7.57 12.01 2.29
CA THR A 119 -6.33 12.70 1.88
C THR A 119 -5.33 11.73 1.25
N ILE A 120 -5.28 10.48 1.69
CA ILE A 120 -4.42 9.44 1.15
C ILE A 120 -5.10 8.65 0.04
N ALA A 121 -6.34 8.20 0.28
CA ALA A 121 -7.09 7.40 -0.69
C ALA A 121 -7.45 8.18 -1.95
N GLY A 122 -7.77 9.48 -1.83
CA GLY A 122 -8.21 10.32 -2.95
C GLY A 122 -7.22 10.34 -4.10
N PRO A 123 -5.97 10.77 -3.91
CA PRO A 123 -4.97 10.78 -4.97
C PRO A 123 -4.74 9.42 -5.62
N VAL A 124 -4.69 8.34 -4.85
CA VAL A 124 -4.49 6.98 -5.37
C VAL A 124 -5.63 6.59 -6.31
N ILE A 125 -6.88 6.86 -5.91
CA ILE A 125 -8.06 6.58 -6.74
C ILE A 125 -8.03 7.43 -8.02
N VAL A 126 -7.75 8.73 -7.90
CA VAL A 126 -7.72 9.64 -9.06
C VAL A 126 -6.65 9.20 -10.06
N TYR A 127 -5.42 8.94 -9.61
CA TYR A 127 -4.35 8.48 -10.50
C TYR A 127 -4.64 7.10 -11.09
N GLY A 128 -5.18 6.17 -10.30
CA GLY A 128 -5.53 4.83 -10.76
C GLY A 128 -6.63 4.86 -11.83
N VAL A 129 -7.70 5.61 -11.60
CA VAL A 129 -8.79 5.77 -12.58
C VAL A 129 -8.29 6.47 -13.85
N SER A 130 -7.53 7.58 -13.71
CA SER A 130 -7.00 8.32 -14.85
C SER A 130 -6.08 7.44 -15.73
N ALA A 131 -5.17 6.69 -15.09
CA ALA A 131 -4.30 5.76 -15.80
C ALA A 131 -5.09 4.64 -16.50
N SER A 132 -6.13 4.11 -15.85
CA SER A 132 -7.00 3.08 -16.42
C SER A 132 -7.79 3.58 -17.63
N VAL A 133 -8.27 4.84 -17.60
CA VAL A 133 -8.96 5.46 -18.74
C VAL A 133 -8.00 5.62 -19.92
N VAL A 134 -6.80 6.14 -19.69
CA VAL A 134 -5.78 6.30 -20.73
C VAL A 134 -5.42 4.96 -21.36
N TYR A 135 -5.14 3.95 -20.51
CA TYR A 135 -4.85 2.60 -20.99
C TYR A 135 -6.02 2.00 -21.77
N GLY A 136 -7.25 2.14 -21.27
CA GLY A 136 -8.46 1.65 -21.93
C GLY A 136 -8.68 2.27 -23.31
N LEU A 137 -8.42 3.57 -23.48
CA LEU A 137 -8.50 4.25 -24.77
C LEU A 137 -7.43 3.73 -25.75
N ILE A 138 -6.19 3.55 -25.29
CA ILE A 138 -5.11 2.99 -26.12
C ILE A 138 -5.50 1.55 -26.55
N TYR A 139 -5.93 0.72 -25.60
CA TYR A 139 -6.34 -0.65 -25.87
C TYR A 139 -7.50 -0.71 -26.86
N TRP A 140 -8.52 0.14 -26.69
CA TRP A 140 -9.65 0.23 -27.61
C TRP A 140 -9.21 0.60 -29.03
N ILE A 141 -8.34 1.59 -29.19
CA ILE A 141 -7.79 1.98 -30.50
C ILE A 141 -7.03 0.81 -31.14
N THR A 142 -6.20 0.09 -30.38
CA THR A 142 -5.43 -1.06 -30.90
C THR A 142 -6.30 -2.26 -31.28
N THR A 143 -7.51 -2.37 -30.75
CA THR A 143 -8.47 -3.44 -31.11
C THR A 143 -9.37 -3.08 -32.28
N LEU A 144 -9.36 -1.82 -32.74
CA LEU A 144 -10.10 -1.37 -33.93
C LEU A 144 -9.35 -1.67 -35.24
N PHE A 145 -8.04 -1.92 -35.16
CA PHE A 145 -7.17 -2.24 -36.30
C PHE A 145 -6.62 -3.65 -36.20
#